data_038937e5e72730df6835642bf5367cf8
#
_entry.id   038937e5e72730df6835642bf5367cf8
#
_cell.length_a   1.000
_cell.length_b   1.000
_cell.length_c   1.000
_cell.angle_alpha   90.00
_cell.angle_beta   90.00
_cell.angle_gamma   90.00
#
_symmetry.space_group_name_H-M   'P 1'
#
loop_
_entity.id
_entity.type
_entity.pdbx_description
1 polymer ?
#
loop_
_entity_poly.entity_id
_entity_poly.type
_entity_poly.pdbx_seq_one_letter_code
_entity_poly.pdbx_strand_id
1 'polypeptide(L)'
;ERYYLRWRRQTYSTEDKFFTSLQLRDRLPKIEQQGAKLPDTYSYEGLKKASEKEAKKDTKGNRFGIRTSFYKKRLNAKLLKKLKGSQKKFNYVESPEYSDFELLLNQFAKDKTQVLFIIPPVNAKWQKYTGLSQKMYDTATTKIKHQLISQGFDNIYDLSKDGKKKYFMEDTIHLGWNGWLAVDQAVKPFMEQKYAEPEYAINDYYLTKTWREKKKLPTVDLTNKDVLAKLKK
;
A
#
# COMPACT_ATOMS: atom_id res chain seq x y z
N GLU A 1 -8.61 8.52 -24.06
CA GLU A 1 -9.15 7.70 -22.95
C GLU A 1 -8.91 8.36 -21.57
N ARG A 2 -7.67 8.82 -21.25
CA ARG A 2 -7.36 9.54 -19.97
C ARG A 2 -8.14 10.85 -19.82
N TYR A 3 -8.35 11.63 -20.90
CA TYR A 3 -9.14 12.86 -20.87
C TYR A 3 -10.62 12.60 -20.62
N TYR A 4 -11.16 11.55 -21.22
CA TYR A 4 -12.55 11.13 -21.04
C TYR A 4 -12.81 10.68 -19.59
N LEU A 5 -11.89 9.89 -19.01
CA LEU A 5 -11.99 9.45 -17.63
C LEU A 5 -11.87 10.62 -16.62
N ARG A 6 -11.05 11.64 -16.93
CA ARG A 6 -10.91 12.83 -16.10
C ARG A 6 -12.16 13.71 -16.16
N TRP A 7 -12.71 13.90 -17.36
CA TRP A 7 -13.98 14.62 -17.56
C TRP A 7 -15.13 13.89 -16.87
N ARG A 8 -15.21 12.57 -17.04
CA ARG A 8 -16.20 11.71 -16.39
C ARG A 8 -16.11 11.81 -14.84
N ARG A 9 -14.92 11.80 -14.26
CA ARG A 9 -14.72 12.01 -12.82
C ARG A 9 -15.19 13.39 -12.34
N GLN A 10 -14.96 14.44 -13.10
CA GLN A 10 -15.40 15.80 -12.74
C GLN A 10 -16.93 15.95 -12.85
N THR A 11 -17.55 15.36 -13.85
CA THR A 11 -19.01 15.42 -14.04
C THR A 11 -19.73 14.56 -13.01
N TYR A 12 -19.22 13.35 -12.74
CA TYR A 12 -19.77 12.46 -11.73
C TYR A 12 -19.53 12.92 -10.27
N SER A 13 -18.55 13.79 -10.02
CA SER A 13 -18.25 14.19 -8.63
C SER A 13 -19.39 14.96 -7.97
N THR A 14 -20.21 15.68 -8.71
CA THR A 14 -21.37 16.42 -8.18
C THR A 14 -22.61 15.53 -8.11
N GLU A 15 -22.85 14.74 -9.15
CA GLU A 15 -23.94 13.76 -9.15
C GLU A 15 -23.65 12.61 -8.19
N ASP A 16 -22.44 12.09 -8.11
CA ASP A 16 -22.04 11.06 -7.15
C ASP A 16 -22.18 11.51 -5.70
N LYS A 17 -21.92 12.77 -5.36
CA LYS A 17 -22.16 13.29 -4.00
C LYS A 17 -23.63 13.25 -3.66
N PHE A 18 -24.49 13.59 -4.61
CA PHE A 18 -25.94 13.55 -4.41
C PHE A 18 -26.45 12.09 -4.30
N PHE A 19 -26.08 11.23 -5.26
CA PHE A 19 -26.48 9.81 -5.24
C PHE A 19 -25.84 9.03 -4.08
N THR A 20 -24.59 9.32 -3.75
CA THR A 20 -23.92 8.72 -2.58
C THR A 20 -24.59 9.16 -1.30
N SER A 21 -25.02 10.43 -1.18
CA SER A 21 -25.75 10.91 -0.01
C SER A 21 -27.12 10.23 0.15
N LEU A 22 -27.83 9.99 -0.95
CA LEU A 22 -29.08 9.24 -0.95
C LEU A 22 -28.88 7.77 -0.57
N GLN A 23 -27.87 7.12 -1.13
CA GLN A 23 -27.52 5.73 -0.79
C GLN A 23 -27.05 5.58 0.65
N LEU A 24 -26.30 6.55 1.16
CA LEU A 24 -25.86 6.58 2.55
C LEU A 24 -27.02 6.78 3.50
N ARG A 25 -27.99 7.63 3.16
CA ARG A 25 -29.18 7.85 3.99
C ARG A 25 -29.91 6.55 4.31
N ASP A 26 -30.03 5.65 3.33
CA ASP A 26 -30.72 4.36 3.53
C ASP A 26 -29.83 3.32 4.24
N ARG A 27 -28.51 3.53 4.26
CA ARG A 27 -27.55 2.65 4.92
C ARG A 27 -27.13 3.11 6.30
N LEU A 28 -27.19 4.42 6.58
CA LEU A 28 -26.80 4.99 7.87
C LEU A 28 -27.49 4.29 9.06
N PRO A 29 -28.80 4.06 9.07
CA PRO A 29 -29.44 3.38 10.19
C PRO A 29 -28.90 1.96 10.44
N LYS A 30 -28.52 1.24 9.37
CA LYS A 30 -27.90 -0.10 9.49
C LYS A 30 -26.49 -0.02 10.00
N ILE A 31 -25.72 0.99 9.58
CA ILE A 31 -24.35 1.24 10.05
C ILE A 31 -24.39 1.65 11.51
N GLU A 32 -25.28 2.53 11.91
CA GLU A 32 -25.50 2.96 13.30
C GLU A 32 -25.92 1.80 14.20
N GLN A 33 -26.86 0.96 13.75
CA GLN A 33 -27.25 -0.25 14.48
C GLN A 33 -26.11 -1.25 14.63
N GLN A 34 -25.23 -1.36 13.63
CA GLN A 34 -24.03 -2.19 13.73
C GLN A 34 -23.00 -1.54 14.65
N GLY A 35 -22.81 -0.22 14.53
CA GLY A 35 -21.92 0.56 15.39
C GLY A 35 -22.33 0.47 16.86
N ALA A 36 -23.62 0.57 17.16
CA ALA A 36 -24.15 0.45 18.53
C ALA A 36 -23.92 -0.92 19.19
N LYS A 37 -23.60 -1.94 18.40
CA LYS A 37 -23.23 -3.28 18.91
C LYS A 37 -21.75 -3.43 19.19
N LEU A 38 -20.95 -2.45 18.78
CA LEU A 38 -19.52 -2.45 19.03
C LEU A 38 -19.26 -1.91 20.45
N PRO A 39 -18.29 -2.45 21.17
CA PRO A 39 -17.93 -1.91 22.47
C PRO A 39 -17.32 -0.51 22.31
N ASP A 40 -17.55 0.36 23.28
CA ASP A 40 -17.02 1.73 23.30
C ASP A 40 -15.48 1.77 23.34
N THR A 41 -14.88 0.70 23.83
CA THR A 41 -13.44 0.57 23.91
C THR A 41 -12.98 -0.81 23.44
N TYR A 42 -11.86 -0.84 22.71
CA TYR A 42 -11.21 -2.06 22.29
C TYR A 42 -9.84 -2.20 22.94
N SER A 43 -9.56 -3.37 23.52
CA SER A 43 -8.20 -3.72 23.83
C SER A 43 -7.52 -4.32 22.59
N TYR A 44 -6.29 -3.94 22.33
CA TYR A 44 -5.49 -4.50 21.22
C TYR A 44 -5.44 -6.05 21.30
N GLU A 45 -5.22 -6.60 22.48
CA GLU A 45 -5.17 -8.05 22.70
C GLU A 45 -6.53 -8.73 22.42
N GLY A 46 -7.64 -8.08 22.76
CA GLY A 46 -8.98 -8.56 22.44
C GLY A 46 -9.22 -8.60 20.94
N LEU A 47 -8.88 -7.53 20.24
CA LEU A 47 -8.97 -7.46 18.78
C LEU A 47 -8.08 -8.51 18.12
N LYS A 48 -6.85 -8.69 18.60
CA LYS A 48 -5.91 -9.68 18.07
C LYS A 48 -6.46 -11.11 18.23
N LYS A 49 -6.98 -11.46 19.40
CA LYS A 49 -7.61 -12.77 19.61
C LYS A 49 -8.81 -13.00 18.68
N ALA A 50 -9.66 -11.98 18.50
CA ALA A 50 -10.81 -12.06 17.61
C ALA A 50 -10.37 -12.21 16.14
N SER A 51 -9.40 -11.41 15.69
CA SER A 51 -8.85 -11.47 14.34
C SER A 51 -8.20 -12.82 14.02
N GLU A 52 -7.42 -13.37 14.95
CA GLU A 52 -6.78 -14.67 14.77
C GLU A 52 -7.79 -15.83 14.75
N LYS A 53 -8.86 -15.75 15.53
CA LYS A 53 -9.97 -16.73 15.51
C LYS A 53 -10.64 -16.74 14.13
N GLU A 54 -10.95 -15.57 13.56
CA GLU A 54 -11.56 -15.46 12.24
C GLU A 54 -10.59 -15.88 11.14
N ALA A 55 -9.35 -15.41 11.18
CA ALA A 55 -8.32 -15.80 10.25
C ALA A 55 -8.07 -17.31 10.21
N LYS A 56 -8.04 -17.95 11.36
CA LYS A 56 -7.89 -19.44 11.46
C LYS A 56 -9.02 -20.17 10.73
N LYS A 57 -10.24 -19.64 10.80
CA LYS A 57 -11.40 -20.18 10.09
C LYS A 57 -11.26 -19.98 8.58
N ASP A 58 -10.91 -18.75 8.17
CA ASP A 58 -10.91 -18.32 6.78
C ASP A 58 -9.73 -18.84 5.95
N THR A 59 -8.60 -19.18 6.58
CA THR A 59 -7.38 -19.61 5.87
C THR A 59 -7.18 -21.12 5.76
N LYS A 60 -8.16 -21.93 6.19
CA LYS A 60 -8.05 -23.39 6.15
C LYS A 60 -7.94 -23.91 4.71
N GLY A 61 -7.03 -24.87 4.50
CA GLY A 61 -7.02 -25.70 3.30
C GLY A 61 -6.32 -25.09 2.08
N ASN A 62 -5.50 -24.07 2.24
CA ASN A 62 -4.64 -23.59 1.16
C ASN A 62 -3.18 -23.42 1.59
N ARG A 63 -2.26 -23.64 0.64
CA ARG A 63 -0.81 -23.66 0.88
C ARG A 63 -0.21 -22.28 1.18
N PHE A 64 -0.90 -21.20 0.82
CA PHE A 64 -0.39 -19.84 0.99
C PHE A 64 -0.79 -19.22 2.34
N GLY A 65 -1.74 -19.84 3.07
CA GLY A 65 -2.26 -19.31 4.33
C GLY A 65 -3.05 -18.02 4.16
N ILE A 66 -3.66 -17.84 2.99
CA ILE A 66 -4.52 -16.72 2.62
C ILE A 66 -6.01 -17.09 2.72
N ARG A 67 -6.91 -16.15 2.52
CA ARG A 67 -8.36 -16.39 2.54
C ARG A 67 -8.73 -17.49 1.53
N THR A 68 -9.35 -18.55 2.02
CA THR A 68 -9.68 -19.74 1.22
C THR A 68 -10.66 -19.44 0.09
N SER A 69 -11.61 -18.54 0.31
CA SER A 69 -12.54 -18.09 -0.73
C SER A 69 -11.81 -17.39 -1.89
N PHE A 70 -10.84 -16.51 -1.59
CA PHE A 70 -9.98 -15.90 -2.59
C PHE A 70 -9.17 -16.96 -3.35
N TYR A 71 -8.52 -17.87 -2.61
CA TYR A 71 -7.73 -18.94 -3.21
C TYR A 71 -8.54 -19.77 -4.20
N LYS A 72 -9.72 -20.26 -3.80
CA LYS A 72 -10.60 -21.07 -4.65
C LYS A 72 -11.14 -20.29 -5.85
N LYS A 73 -11.52 -19.03 -5.66
CA LYS A 73 -12.16 -18.21 -6.70
C LYS A 73 -11.15 -17.65 -7.71
N ARG A 74 -9.95 -17.28 -7.27
CA ARG A 74 -8.99 -16.50 -8.05
C ARG A 74 -7.76 -17.28 -8.50
N LEU A 75 -7.34 -18.32 -7.78
CA LEU A 75 -6.09 -19.04 -8.01
C LEU A 75 -6.33 -20.49 -8.47
N ASN A 76 -6.92 -20.63 -9.68
CA ASN A 76 -7.09 -21.95 -10.28
C ASN A 76 -5.75 -22.59 -10.70
N ALA A 77 -5.75 -23.91 -10.96
CA ALA A 77 -4.55 -24.68 -11.29
C ALA A 77 -3.80 -24.15 -12.53
N LYS A 78 -4.52 -23.72 -13.57
CA LYS A 78 -3.95 -23.17 -14.80
C LYS A 78 -3.21 -21.87 -14.53
N LEU A 79 -3.82 -20.95 -13.78
CA LEU A 79 -3.20 -19.69 -13.39
C LEU A 79 -1.99 -19.91 -12.48
N LEU A 80 -2.11 -20.78 -11.49
CA LEU A 80 -1.01 -21.13 -10.60
C LEU A 80 0.18 -21.68 -11.38
N LYS A 81 -0.03 -22.57 -12.34
CA LYS A 81 1.05 -23.09 -13.21
C LYS A 81 1.75 -21.94 -13.95
N LYS A 82 1.00 -20.98 -14.51
CA LYS A 82 1.54 -19.81 -15.21
C LYS A 82 2.34 -18.89 -14.29
N LEU A 83 1.89 -18.69 -13.06
CA LEU A 83 2.50 -17.75 -12.12
C LEU A 83 3.71 -18.32 -11.36
N LYS A 84 3.94 -19.64 -11.39
CA LYS A 84 5.09 -20.26 -10.74
C LYS A 84 6.40 -19.75 -11.36
N GLY A 85 7.21 -19.07 -10.56
CA GLY A 85 8.49 -18.50 -11.01
C GLY A 85 8.39 -17.33 -12.00
N SER A 86 7.17 -16.80 -12.25
CA SER A 86 6.93 -15.74 -13.24
C SER A 86 7.62 -14.42 -12.91
N GLN A 87 7.94 -14.19 -11.62
CA GLN A 87 8.55 -12.94 -11.15
C GLN A 87 10.07 -13.03 -10.92
N LYS A 88 10.71 -14.12 -11.32
CA LYS A 88 12.17 -14.29 -11.13
C LYS A 88 13.01 -13.20 -11.79
N LYS A 89 12.55 -12.65 -12.90
CA LYS A 89 13.24 -11.63 -13.70
C LYS A 89 12.61 -10.24 -13.59
N PHE A 90 11.65 -10.07 -12.68
CA PHE A 90 10.99 -8.78 -12.50
C PHE A 90 11.95 -7.77 -11.89
N ASN A 91 11.99 -6.57 -12.46
CA ASN A 91 12.73 -5.44 -11.93
C ASN A 91 11.77 -4.33 -11.46
N TYR A 92 11.45 -4.34 -10.17
CA TYR A 92 10.57 -3.33 -9.60
C TYR A 92 11.25 -1.97 -9.37
N VAL A 93 12.56 -1.88 -9.56
CA VAL A 93 13.30 -0.62 -9.41
C VAL A 93 13.15 0.24 -10.66
N GLU A 94 12.80 -0.38 -11.80
CA GLU A 94 12.59 0.27 -13.09
C GLU A 94 11.10 0.29 -13.44
N SER A 95 10.30 1.06 -12.71
CA SER A 95 8.88 1.20 -12.99
C SER A 95 8.52 2.66 -13.29
N PRO A 96 7.67 2.92 -14.30
CA PRO A 96 7.12 4.26 -14.54
C PRO A 96 6.27 4.79 -13.37
N GLU A 97 5.80 3.90 -12.49
CA GLU A 97 5.04 4.24 -11.29
C GLU A 97 5.79 5.18 -10.34
N TYR A 98 7.14 5.17 -10.37
CA TYR A 98 7.92 6.13 -9.58
C TYR A 98 7.73 7.58 -10.04
N SER A 99 7.48 7.81 -11.33
CA SER A 99 7.14 9.16 -11.83
C SER A 99 5.73 9.58 -11.40
N ASP A 100 4.79 8.64 -11.44
CA ASP A 100 3.41 8.90 -10.98
C ASP A 100 3.39 9.14 -9.46
N PHE A 101 4.21 8.41 -8.72
CA PHE A 101 4.39 8.61 -7.29
C PHE A 101 5.00 9.99 -6.98
N GLU A 102 6.01 10.42 -7.75
CA GLU A 102 6.62 11.75 -7.61
C GLU A 102 5.62 12.88 -7.83
N LEU A 103 4.73 12.73 -8.82
CA LEU A 103 3.65 13.71 -9.06
C LEU A 103 2.73 13.82 -7.84
N LEU A 104 2.42 12.69 -7.21
CA LEU A 104 1.60 12.65 -6.00
C LEU A 104 2.32 13.32 -4.82
N LEU A 105 3.61 13.03 -4.61
CA LEU A 105 4.41 13.64 -3.55
C LEU A 105 4.53 15.16 -3.74
N ASN A 106 4.79 15.61 -4.96
CA ASN A 106 4.83 17.04 -5.28
C ASN A 106 3.47 17.72 -5.04
N GLN A 107 2.35 17.00 -5.24
CA GLN A 107 1.03 17.56 -4.92
C GLN A 107 0.84 17.68 -3.39
N PHE A 108 1.20 16.66 -2.62
CA PHE A 108 1.17 16.74 -1.14
C PHE A 108 2.07 17.85 -0.61
N ALA A 109 3.24 18.06 -1.24
CA ALA A 109 4.15 19.14 -0.87
C ALA A 109 3.53 20.52 -1.10
N LYS A 110 2.86 20.72 -2.25
CA LYS A 110 2.16 21.97 -2.58
C LYS A 110 0.98 22.25 -1.66
N ASP A 111 0.23 21.21 -1.32
CA ASP A 111 -0.96 21.30 -0.46
C ASP A 111 -0.60 21.27 1.03
N LYS A 112 0.68 21.10 1.37
CA LYS A 112 1.19 20.98 2.74
C LYS A 112 0.43 19.91 3.55
N THR A 113 0.09 18.83 2.91
CA THR A 113 -0.72 17.76 3.51
C THR A 113 0.14 16.87 4.40
N GLN A 114 -0.24 16.70 5.67
CA GLN A 114 0.36 15.67 6.53
C GLN A 114 -0.03 14.27 6.03
N VAL A 115 0.96 13.44 5.79
CA VAL A 115 0.75 12.11 5.18
C VAL A 115 1.48 11.04 5.98
N LEU A 116 0.78 9.95 6.27
CA LEU A 116 1.37 8.70 6.75
C LEU A 116 1.47 7.71 5.59
N PHE A 117 2.68 7.31 5.24
CA PHE A 117 2.94 6.30 4.23
C PHE A 117 3.07 4.92 4.87
N ILE A 118 2.28 3.97 4.38
CA ILE A 118 2.34 2.58 4.84
C ILE A 118 2.87 1.73 3.70
N ILE A 119 3.99 1.03 3.92
CA ILE A 119 4.58 0.12 2.94
C ILE A 119 4.16 -1.30 3.30
N PRO A 120 3.18 -1.89 2.60
CA PRO A 120 2.69 -3.23 2.91
C PRO A 120 3.68 -4.31 2.47
N PRO A 121 3.64 -5.50 3.08
CA PRO A 121 4.44 -6.63 2.62
C PRO A 121 3.75 -7.37 1.46
N VAL A 122 4.50 -8.27 0.83
CA VAL A 122 3.96 -9.34 -0.01
C VAL A 122 3.89 -10.63 0.80
N ASN A 123 2.84 -11.45 0.61
CA ASN A 123 2.76 -12.75 1.26
C ASN A 123 4.01 -13.60 0.95
N ALA A 124 4.77 -13.97 1.98
CA ALA A 124 6.07 -14.60 1.79
C ALA A 124 6.01 -15.96 1.08
N LYS A 125 4.94 -16.75 1.28
CA LYS A 125 4.75 -18.02 0.57
C LYS A 125 4.42 -17.79 -0.91
N TRP A 126 3.66 -16.74 -1.21
CA TRP A 126 3.38 -16.30 -2.57
C TRP A 126 4.63 -15.77 -3.26
N GLN A 127 5.38 -14.92 -2.58
CA GLN A 127 6.66 -14.39 -3.05
C GLN A 127 7.61 -15.52 -3.45
N LYS A 128 7.80 -16.51 -2.57
CA LYS A 128 8.60 -17.71 -2.88
C LYS A 128 8.06 -18.48 -4.07
N TYR A 129 6.72 -18.60 -4.19
CA TYR A 129 6.08 -19.34 -5.28
C TYR A 129 6.26 -18.67 -6.64
N THR A 130 6.08 -17.37 -6.72
CA THR A 130 6.26 -16.58 -7.95
C THR A 130 7.72 -16.34 -8.28
N GLY A 131 8.63 -16.53 -7.32
CA GLY A 131 10.06 -16.34 -7.48
C GLY A 131 10.50 -14.87 -7.38
N LEU A 132 9.67 -14.00 -6.80
CA LEU A 132 10.06 -12.63 -6.50
C LEU A 132 11.27 -12.63 -5.55
N SER A 133 12.37 -12.02 -5.99
CA SER A 133 13.58 -11.90 -5.19
C SER A 133 13.37 -11.00 -3.98
N GLN A 134 13.71 -11.46 -2.77
CA GLN A 134 13.69 -10.63 -1.58
C GLN A 134 14.59 -9.41 -1.74
N LYS A 135 15.79 -9.60 -2.31
CA LYS A 135 16.72 -8.50 -2.61
C LYS A 135 16.08 -7.45 -3.51
N MET A 136 15.38 -7.87 -4.57
CA MET A 136 14.69 -6.94 -5.46
C MET A 136 13.59 -6.16 -4.74
N TYR A 137 12.80 -6.86 -3.92
CA TYR A 137 11.74 -6.24 -3.13
C TYR A 137 12.29 -5.23 -2.11
N ASP A 138 13.37 -5.59 -1.42
CA ASP A 138 14.05 -4.70 -0.48
C ASP A 138 14.65 -3.48 -1.17
N THR A 139 15.24 -3.65 -2.34
CA THR A 139 15.77 -2.55 -3.14
C THR A 139 14.66 -1.58 -3.57
N ALA A 140 13.53 -2.11 -4.06
CA ALA A 140 12.38 -1.30 -4.43
C ALA A 140 11.81 -0.53 -3.23
N THR A 141 11.66 -1.19 -2.08
CA THR A 141 11.21 -0.55 -0.83
C THR A 141 12.18 0.55 -0.38
N THR A 142 13.47 0.30 -0.46
CA THR A 142 14.51 1.30 -0.13
C THR A 142 14.41 2.50 -1.06
N LYS A 143 14.20 2.29 -2.37
CA LYS A 143 14.02 3.37 -3.34
C LYS A 143 12.80 4.22 -3.00
N ILE A 144 11.65 3.62 -2.68
CA ILE A 144 10.45 4.34 -2.25
C ILE A 144 10.74 5.19 -1.00
N LYS A 145 11.38 4.61 0.01
CA LYS A 145 11.72 5.35 1.23
C LYS A 145 12.67 6.52 0.96
N HIS A 146 13.63 6.35 0.08
CA HIS A 146 14.50 7.45 -0.32
C HIS A 146 13.75 8.55 -1.03
N GLN A 147 12.84 8.21 -1.92
CA GLN A 147 11.99 9.18 -2.61
C GLN A 147 11.17 10.00 -1.61
N LEU A 148 10.59 9.35 -0.60
CA LEU A 148 9.86 10.00 0.48
C LEU A 148 10.76 10.92 1.34
N ILE A 149 11.81 10.36 1.92
CA ILE A 149 12.69 11.05 2.86
C ILE A 149 13.40 12.25 2.20
N SER A 150 13.80 12.12 0.92
CA SER A 150 14.46 13.22 0.19
C SER A 150 13.60 14.47 0.02
N GLN A 151 12.28 14.34 0.16
CA GLN A 151 11.33 15.44 0.11
C GLN A 151 10.78 15.86 1.48
N GLY A 152 11.23 15.21 2.56
CA GLY A 152 10.80 15.50 3.94
C GLY A 152 9.58 14.69 4.42
N PHE A 153 9.13 13.70 3.64
CA PHE A 153 8.06 12.79 4.08
C PHE A 153 8.67 11.70 4.97
N ASP A 154 8.67 11.90 6.26
CA ASP A 154 9.30 11.04 7.27
C ASP A 154 8.32 10.15 8.04
N ASN A 155 7.02 10.40 7.96
CA ASN A 155 5.99 9.54 8.54
C ASN A 155 5.81 8.27 7.71
N ILE A 156 6.72 7.32 7.85
CA ILE A 156 6.77 6.08 7.10
C ILE A 156 6.62 4.88 8.03
N TYR A 157 5.58 4.07 7.84
CA TYR A 157 5.38 2.81 8.54
C TYR A 157 5.67 1.63 7.63
N ASP A 158 6.84 1.02 7.81
CA ASP A 158 7.38 -0.01 6.94
C ASP A 158 7.04 -1.41 7.46
N LEU A 159 6.07 -2.06 6.81
CA LEU A 159 5.65 -3.43 7.07
C LEU A 159 6.23 -4.43 6.04
N SER A 160 7.14 -3.99 5.16
CA SER A 160 7.64 -4.78 4.03
C SER A 160 8.26 -6.14 4.41
N LYS A 161 8.70 -6.29 5.65
CA LYS A 161 9.29 -7.54 6.19
C LYS A 161 8.26 -8.49 6.82
N ASP A 162 7.02 -8.07 6.95
CA ASP A 162 5.99 -8.76 7.75
C ASP A 162 5.19 -9.82 6.99
N GLY A 163 5.46 -10.01 5.71
CA GLY A 163 4.75 -10.97 4.86
C GLY A 163 4.79 -12.45 5.30
N LYS A 164 5.68 -12.81 6.21
CA LYS A 164 5.76 -14.15 6.81
C LYS A 164 4.95 -14.29 8.12
N LYS A 165 4.51 -13.19 8.72
CA LYS A 165 3.72 -13.21 9.95
C LYS A 165 2.37 -13.87 9.71
N LYS A 166 1.95 -14.71 10.66
CA LYS A 166 0.70 -15.46 10.56
C LYS A 166 -0.50 -14.52 10.55
N TYR A 167 -1.44 -14.78 9.65
CA TYR A 167 -2.67 -14.00 9.49
C TYR A 167 -2.45 -12.52 9.16
N PHE A 168 -1.26 -12.17 8.71
CA PHE A 168 -0.91 -10.78 8.37
C PHE A 168 -1.47 -10.39 6.99
N MET A 169 -1.48 -11.32 6.05
CA MET A 169 -1.98 -11.13 4.69
C MET A 169 -3.31 -11.83 4.48
N GLU A 170 -4.28 -11.12 3.93
CA GLU A 170 -5.57 -11.69 3.53
C GLU A 170 -5.43 -12.52 2.26
N ASP A 171 -4.66 -12.01 1.30
CA ASP A 171 -4.36 -12.68 0.06
C ASP A 171 -2.86 -12.57 -0.32
N THR A 172 -2.54 -12.41 -1.58
CA THR A 172 -1.15 -12.40 -2.06
C THR A 172 -0.44 -11.08 -1.77
N ILE A 173 -1.18 -9.96 -1.71
CA ILE A 173 -0.64 -8.60 -1.58
C ILE A 173 -1.44 -7.70 -0.61
N HIS A 174 -2.67 -8.05 -0.26
CA HIS A 174 -3.48 -7.23 0.64
C HIS A 174 -3.30 -7.64 2.09
N LEU A 175 -3.29 -6.64 2.97
CA LEU A 175 -3.25 -6.87 4.41
C LEU A 175 -4.51 -7.60 4.87
N GLY A 176 -4.33 -8.52 5.79
CA GLY A 176 -5.38 -9.26 6.43
C GLY A 176 -5.57 -8.83 7.89
N TRP A 177 -6.11 -9.71 8.65
CA TRP A 177 -6.51 -9.52 10.04
C TRP A 177 -5.44 -8.86 10.91
N ASN A 178 -4.31 -9.54 11.19
CA ASN A 178 -3.22 -8.99 12.00
C ASN A 178 -2.47 -7.86 11.27
N GLY A 179 -2.52 -7.84 9.94
CA GLY A 179 -1.93 -6.75 9.14
C GLY A 179 -2.65 -5.43 9.37
N TRP A 180 -3.98 -5.43 9.39
CA TRP A 180 -4.76 -4.23 9.69
C TRP A 180 -4.61 -3.77 11.13
N LEU A 181 -4.46 -4.69 12.11
CA LEU A 181 -4.15 -4.32 13.48
C LEU A 181 -2.78 -3.62 13.59
N ALA A 182 -1.79 -4.07 12.80
CA ALA A 182 -0.50 -3.40 12.74
C ALA A 182 -0.62 -1.99 12.13
N VAL A 183 -1.45 -1.82 11.10
CA VAL A 183 -1.73 -0.50 10.52
C VAL A 183 -2.41 0.42 11.54
N ASP A 184 -3.40 -0.08 12.29
CA ASP A 184 -4.09 0.69 13.32
C ASP A 184 -3.12 1.26 14.38
N GLN A 185 -2.10 0.49 14.76
CA GLN A 185 -1.07 0.93 15.68
C GLN A 185 -0.24 2.13 15.17
N ALA A 186 -0.15 2.32 13.86
CA ALA A 186 0.51 3.49 13.27
C ALA A 186 -0.47 4.63 12.99
N VAL A 187 -1.67 4.31 12.52
CA VAL A 187 -2.70 5.30 12.15
C VAL A 187 -3.21 6.05 13.38
N LYS A 188 -3.49 5.34 14.48
CA LYS A 188 -4.03 5.96 15.68
C LYS A 188 -3.11 7.04 16.25
N PRO A 189 -1.83 6.79 16.57
CA PRO A 189 -0.92 7.83 17.05
C PRO A 189 -0.74 8.98 16.03
N PHE A 190 -0.69 8.65 14.73
CA PHE A 190 -0.59 9.64 13.67
C PHE A 190 -1.79 10.59 13.67
N MET A 191 -3.00 10.10 13.85
CA MET A 191 -4.22 10.91 13.87
C MET A 191 -4.40 11.72 15.16
N GLU A 192 -3.87 11.23 16.27
CA GLU A 192 -3.97 11.88 17.59
C GLU A 192 -2.88 12.95 17.80
N GLN A 193 -1.79 12.89 17.05
CA GLN A 193 -0.68 13.83 17.16
C GLN A 193 -1.04 15.17 16.51
N LYS A 194 -0.63 16.27 17.17
CA LYS A 194 -0.66 17.59 16.55
C LYS A 194 0.63 17.80 15.77
N TYR A 195 0.50 18.11 14.49
CA TYR A 195 1.62 18.40 13.61
C TYR A 195 1.74 19.91 13.39
N ALA A 196 2.97 20.39 13.29
CA ALA A 196 3.24 21.67 12.65
C ALA A 196 2.93 21.58 11.15
N GLU A 197 2.78 22.73 10.50
CA GLU A 197 2.67 22.75 9.04
C GLU A 197 3.91 22.09 8.41
N PRO A 198 3.75 21.11 7.54
CA PRO A 198 4.91 20.40 7.00
C PRO A 198 5.66 21.24 5.98
N GLU A 199 6.99 21.11 5.98
CA GLU A 199 7.87 21.67 4.98
C GLU A 199 8.43 20.57 4.09
N TYR A 200 7.87 20.42 2.88
CA TYR A 200 8.29 19.42 1.91
C TYR A 200 9.02 20.07 0.72
N ALA A 201 10.04 19.37 0.23
CA ALA A 201 10.72 19.77 -1.00
C ALA A 201 9.98 19.25 -2.24
N ILE A 202 10.00 20.04 -3.30
CA ILE A 202 9.61 19.60 -4.64
C ILE A 202 10.78 18.87 -5.29
N ASN A 203 10.54 17.72 -5.89
CA ASN A 203 11.55 16.93 -6.58
C ASN A 203 11.07 16.54 -7.99
N ASP A 204 11.75 17.04 -8.99
CA ASP A 204 11.41 16.80 -10.41
C ASP A 204 12.28 15.73 -11.08
N TYR A 205 13.16 15.07 -10.34
CA TYR A 205 14.10 14.08 -10.90
C TYR A 205 13.38 12.99 -11.71
N TYR A 206 12.33 12.40 -11.17
CA TYR A 206 11.54 11.36 -11.82
C TYR A 206 10.62 11.88 -12.93
N LEU A 207 10.51 13.20 -13.09
CA LEU A 207 9.68 13.86 -14.10
C LEU A 207 10.51 14.29 -15.32
N THR A 208 11.82 14.14 -15.28
CA THR A 208 12.71 14.55 -16.38
C THR A 208 12.41 13.80 -17.67
N LYS A 209 12.65 14.47 -18.80
CA LYS A 209 12.53 13.87 -20.13
C LYS A 209 13.37 12.59 -20.22
N THR A 210 14.59 12.65 -19.68
CA THR A 210 15.51 11.51 -19.61
C THR A 210 14.91 10.30 -18.87
N TRP A 211 14.24 10.53 -17.74
CA TRP A 211 13.54 9.46 -17.03
C TRP A 211 12.37 8.90 -17.87
N ARG A 212 11.55 9.76 -18.46
CA ARG A 212 10.36 9.36 -19.22
C ARG A 212 10.67 8.67 -20.55
N GLU A 213 11.76 9.05 -21.22
CA GLU A 213 12.15 8.50 -22.52
C GLU A 213 12.99 7.24 -22.42
N LYS A 214 13.75 7.07 -21.38
CA LYS A 214 14.47 5.82 -21.12
C LYS A 214 13.52 4.77 -20.60
N LYS A 215 13.07 3.88 -21.45
CA LYS A 215 12.36 2.64 -21.08
C LYS A 215 13.14 1.74 -20.12
N LYS A 216 14.44 2.02 -19.91
CA LYS A 216 15.32 1.46 -18.88
C LYS A 216 15.86 2.64 -18.09
N LEU A 217 15.23 2.89 -16.96
CA LEU A 217 15.69 3.90 -16.03
C LEU A 217 17.01 3.45 -15.42
N PRO A 218 18.03 4.34 -15.32
CA PRO A 218 19.22 3.98 -14.61
C PRO A 218 18.80 3.51 -13.23
N THR A 219 19.21 2.32 -12.85
CA THR A 219 19.18 1.88 -11.47
C THR A 219 19.87 2.97 -10.68
N VAL A 220 19.11 3.72 -9.91
CA VAL A 220 19.74 4.60 -8.93
C VAL A 220 20.41 3.64 -7.96
N ASP A 221 21.73 3.64 -7.97
CA ASP A 221 22.50 2.87 -7.00
C ASP A 221 22.30 3.51 -5.61
N LEU A 222 21.27 3.04 -4.94
CA LEU A 222 20.90 3.50 -3.60
C LEU A 222 21.92 3.09 -2.54
N THR A 223 22.95 2.32 -2.92
CA THR A 223 24.09 2.02 -2.04
C THR A 223 25.20 3.05 -2.19
N ASN A 224 25.14 3.88 -3.25
CA ASN A 224 26.14 4.91 -3.50
C ASN A 224 25.88 6.12 -2.58
N LYS A 225 26.83 6.37 -1.65
CA LYS A 225 26.77 7.48 -0.70
C LYS A 225 26.64 8.86 -1.36
N ASP A 226 27.21 9.02 -2.56
CA ASP A 226 27.17 10.29 -3.29
C ASP A 226 25.79 10.56 -3.91
N VAL A 227 25.08 9.51 -4.34
CA VAL A 227 23.68 9.61 -4.77
C VAL A 227 22.78 9.96 -3.58
N LEU A 228 23.01 9.32 -2.43
CA LEU A 228 22.28 9.61 -1.19
C LEU A 228 22.53 11.04 -0.69
N ALA A 229 23.76 11.55 -0.82
CA ALA A 229 24.09 12.93 -0.44
C ALA A 229 23.44 13.96 -1.37
N LYS A 230 23.28 13.66 -2.66
CA LYS A 230 22.57 14.52 -3.63
C LYS A 230 21.05 14.51 -3.45
N LEU A 231 20.47 13.41 -2.96
CA LEU A 231 19.05 13.29 -2.66
C LEU A 231 18.67 13.98 -1.31
N LYS A 232 19.67 14.36 -0.50
CA LYS A 232 19.47 15.08 0.77
C LYS A 232 19.64 16.59 0.64
N LYS A 233 19.91 17.12 -0.55
CA LYS A 233 19.95 18.53 -0.89
C LYS A 233 18.74 18.93 -1.68
#